data_d89360490712f605d255708516762cae
#
_entry.id   d89360490712f605d255708516762cae
#
_cell.length_a   1.000
_cell.length_b   1.000
_cell.length_c   1.000
_cell.angle_alpha   90.00
_cell.angle_beta   90.00
_cell.angle_gamma   90.00
#
_symmetry.space_group_name_H-M   'P 1'
#
loop_
_entity.id
_entity.type
_entity.pdbx_description
1 polymer ?
#
loop_
_entity_poly.entity_id
_entity_poly.type
_entity_poly.pdbx_seq_one_letter_code
_entity_poly.pdbx_strand_id
1 'polypeptide(L)'
;MTHPDVIKRAIGAAAIGNITEWYDFGVYSYMALTIGDVIMPLEGSAATLMTYALMAVAFLFRPLGGIILGPLSDRIGRNKVLAMTMIMMAGATVAIGLIPDYAHAGIWACVLLFLCRVLQGFSTGGEYGNAMTFIAEYAPDKKRGFLGSLLEVGTFTGYLLGAGMSALVMALCTTDQLHSWGWRLPFFLALPLGFIGVYLRSKLGDTPAFEALEAESEQREKDNKVSLKDTFKMWPAMLVCGGLVIAWNVTNYMLTAYMPSFLSTVTDHKGGQGISDNMNNVSQIIVMAVCLAIIPLIGLASDRIGRKTIVRIGSVMLIVLAFPSLMLITRNTEGSVIAGLIIMGLSLICFSATMPSTLPSLFPTAVRAGALSIAFNIFISAFCGTTALYTGALVDATGNLMWPAYILIIAGVIGLVSVHFLPESNGRPLWGSAPSVEHDHEAHGVVKDLHAEADQLKAAGVREDAPYEEADEVLAKS
;
A
#
# COMPACT_ATOMS: atom_id res chain seq x y z
N MET A 1 25.39 -8.09 8.51
CA MET A 1 24.68 -9.29 7.98
C MET A 1 23.43 -9.53 8.75
N THR A 2 22.33 -9.82 8.08
CA THR A 2 21.05 -10.12 8.75
C THR A 2 20.83 -11.63 8.71
N HIS A 3 20.76 -12.27 9.86
CA HIS A 3 20.57 -13.71 9.96
C HIS A 3 19.23 -14.12 9.29
N PRO A 4 19.15 -15.22 8.49
CA PRO A 4 17.94 -15.63 7.75
C PRO A 4 16.69 -15.75 8.61
N ASP A 5 16.82 -16.20 9.87
CA ASP A 5 15.67 -16.32 10.79
C ASP A 5 15.14 -14.95 11.25
N VAL A 6 16.00 -13.95 11.37
CA VAL A 6 15.59 -12.58 11.69
C VAL A 6 14.84 -11.98 10.51
N ILE A 7 15.33 -12.19 9.28
CA ILE A 7 14.66 -11.76 8.04
C ILE A 7 13.26 -12.36 7.95
N LYS A 8 13.11 -13.68 8.15
CA LYS A 8 11.81 -14.36 8.11
C LYS A 8 10.83 -13.78 9.16
N ARG A 9 11.31 -13.54 10.38
CA ARG A 9 10.48 -12.96 11.46
C ARG A 9 10.08 -11.51 11.14
N ALA A 10 11.01 -10.71 10.64
CA ALA A 10 10.76 -9.31 10.27
C ALA A 10 9.69 -9.21 9.17
N ILE A 11 9.84 -10.00 8.10
CA ILE A 11 8.89 -10.04 6.99
C ILE A 11 7.54 -10.58 7.45
N GLY A 12 7.52 -11.67 8.25
CA GLY A 12 6.28 -12.20 8.80
C GLY A 12 5.54 -11.19 9.68
N ALA A 13 6.25 -10.44 10.53
CA ALA A 13 5.66 -9.40 11.37
C ALA A 13 5.11 -8.23 10.53
N ALA A 14 5.81 -7.81 9.49
CA ALA A 14 5.35 -6.75 8.59
C ALA A 14 4.14 -7.22 7.76
N ALA A 15 4.16 -8.44 7.22
CA ALA A 15 3.04 -9.01 6.48
C ALA A 15 1.78 -9.15 7.34
N ILE A 16 1.90 -9.61 8.59
CA ILE A 16 0.75 -9.73 9.52
C ILE A 16 0.19 -8.36 9.89
N GLY A 17 1.04 -7.34 10.10
CA GLY A 17 0.59 -5.97 10.29
C GLY A 17 -0.27 -5.50 9.13
N ASN A 18 0.24 -5.69 7.93
CA ASN A 18 -0.45 -5.32 6.70
C ASN A 18 -1.74 -6.14 6.47
N ILE A 19 -1.76 -7.43 6.81
CA ILE A 19 -2.99 -8.24 6.82
C ILE A 19 -4.04 -7.61 7.73
N THR A 20 -3.67 -7.18 8.93
CA THR A 20 -4.60 -6.58 9.90
C THR A 20 -5.19 -5.27 9.39
N GLU A 21 -4.36 -4.41 8.78
CA GLU A 21 -4.80 -3.15 8.17
C GLU A 21 -5.83 -3.41 7.05
N TRP A 22 -5.48 -4.26 6.09
CA TRP A 22 -6.34 -4.51 4.92
C TRP A 22 -7.54 -5.41 5.23
N TYR A 23 -7.47 -6.20 6.30
CA TYR A 23 -8.61 -6.90 6.85
C TYR A 23 -9.71 -5.92 7.29
N ASP A 24 -9.34 -4.86 8.02
CA ASP A 24 -10.29 -3.81 8.44
C ASP A 24 -10.97 -3.14 7.25
N PHE A 25 -10.19 -2.73 6.23
CA PHE A 25 -10.74 -2.16 5.01
C PHE A 25 -11.69 -3.12 4.29
N GLY A 26 -11.34 -4.41 4.23
CA GLY A 26 -12.20 -5.45 3.65
C GLY A 26 -13.51 -5.59 4.43
N VAL A 27 -13.44 -5.76 5.74
CA VAL A 27 -14.64 -5.89 6.60
C VAL A 27 -15.55 -4.68 6.44
N TYR A 28 -15.00 -3.47 6.55
CA TYR A 28 -15.82 -2.26 6.45
C TYR A 28 -16.49 -2.11 5.09
N SER A 29 -15.78 -2.40 3.99
CA SER A 29 -16.34 -2.33 2.65
C SER A 29 -17.51 -3.29 2.45
N TYR A 30 -17.37 -4.53 2.91
CA TYR A 30 -18.41 -5.55 2.75
C TYR A 30 -19.57 -5.38 3.73
N MET A 31 -19.34 -4.79 4.90
CA MET A 31 -20.38 -4.49 5.90
C MET A 31 -20.96 -3.08 5.76
N ALA A 32 -20.57 -2.31 4.73
CA ALA A 32 -20.95 -0.90 4.59
C ALA A 32 -22.47 -0.67 4.60
N LEU A 33 -23.23 -1.52 3.91
CA LEU A 33 -24.70 -1.45 3.91
C LEU A 33 -25.26 -1.68 5.31
N THR A 34 -24.87 -2.78 5.97
CA THR A 34 -25.32 -3.12 7.32
C THR A 34 -24.95 -2.04 8.35
N ILE A 35 -23.73 -1.48 8.25
CA ILE A 35 -23.30 -0.35 9.10
C ILE A 35 -24.18 0.87 8.84
N GLY A 36 -24.53 1.15 7.58
CA GLY A 36 -25.44 2.22 7.21
C GLY A 36 -26.80 2.06 7.88
N ASP A 37 -27.40 0.88 7.78
CA ASP A 37 -28.72 0.58 8.32
C ASP A 37 -28.76 0.63 9.86
N VAL A 38 -27.65 0.24 10.55
CA VAL A 38 -27.61 0.13 12.01
C VAL A 38 -27.13 1.40 12.71
N ILE A 39 -26.18 2.13 12.11
CA ILE A 39 -25.50 3.26 12.79
C ILE A 39 -25.98 4.61 12.26
N MET A 40 -26.53 4.71 11.01
CA MET A 40 -26.87 6.00 10.42
C MET A 40 -28.33 6.42 10.73
N PRO A 41 -28.59 7.75 10.91
CA PRO A 41 -29.95 8.29 11.07
C PRO A 41 -30.74 8.40 9.76
N LEU A 42 -30.27 7.73 8.71
CA LEU A 42 -30.73 7.85 7.33
C LEU A 42 -31.17 6.48 6.84
N GLU A 43 -32.04 6.44 5.87
CA GLU A 43 -32.51 5.19 5.27
C GLU A 43 -32.07 5.06 3.80
N GLY A 44 -31.94 3.83 3.35
CA GLY A 44 -31.68 3.51 1.94
C GLY A 44 -30.35 4.06 1.42
N SER A 45 -30.36 4.62 0.22
CA SER A 45 -29.15 5.12 -0.47
C SER A 45 -28.41 6.22 0.28
N ALA A 46 -29.10 7.04 1.06
CA ALA A 46 -28.50 8.11 1.84
C ALA A 46 -27.62 7.57 3.00
N ALA A 47 -28.06 6.50 3.67
CA ALA A 47 -27.26 5.82 4.71
C ALA A 47 -25.99 5.20 4.12
N THR A 48 -26.14 4.54 2.98
CA THR A 48 -25.01 3.96 2.25
C THR A 48 -23.99 5.02 1.83
N LEU A 49 -24.45 6.13 1.27
CA LEU A 49 -23.59 7.24 0.85
C LEU A 49 -22.82 7.84 2.04
N MET A 50 -23.48 8.00 3.19
CA MET A 50 -22.82 8.47 4.42
C MET A 50 -21.76 7.48 4.92
N THR A 51 -22.02 6.19 4.83
CA THR A 51 -21.05 5.15 5.22
C THR A 51 -19.81 5.19 4.32
N TYR A 52 -19.99 5.38 3.01
CA TYR A 52 -18.87 5.58 2.09
C TYR A 52 -18.15 6.92 2.32
N ALA A 53 -18.87 7.98 2.70
CA ALA A 53 -18.24 9.24 3.08
C ALA A 53 -17.35 9.07 4.33
N LEU A 54 -17.80 8.30 5.33
CA LEU A 54 -16.98 7.96 6.50
C LEU A 54 -15.79 7.06 6.15
N MET A 55 -15.90 6.19 5.15
CA MET A 55 -14.74 5.49 4.62
C MET A 55 -13.71 6.45 4.04
N ALA A 56 -14.16 7.48 3.30
CA ALA A 56 -13.29 8.51 2.74
C ALA A 56 -12.59 9.36 3.82
N VAL A 57 -13.20 9.55 4.99
CA VAL A 57 -12.58 10.24 6.14
C VAL A 57 -11.24 9.60 6.52
N ALA A 58 -11.15 8.28 6.55
CA ALA A 58 -9.90 7.60 6.84
C ALA A 58 -8.78 8.01 5.87
N PHE A 59 -9.08 8.19 4.57
CA PHE A 59 -8.10 8.66 3.59
C PHE A 59 -7.68 10.11 3.81
N LEU A 60 -8.61 10.99 4.22
CA LEU A 60 -8.30 12.40 4.47
C LEU A 60 -7.34 12.60 5.66
N PHE A 61 -7.38 11.71 6.65
CA PHE A 61 -6.49 11.79 7.82
C PHE A 61 -5.16 11.06 7.65
N ARG A 62 -4.96 10.27 6.57
CA ARG A 62 -3.68 9.62 6.26
C ARG A 62 -2.49 10.57 6.15
N PRO A 63 -2.57 11.72 5.45
CA PRO A 63 -1.45 12.66 5.36
C PRO A 63 -1.00 13.16 6.73
N LEU A 64 -1.94 13.41 7.66
CA LEU A 64 -1.62 13.83 9.02
C LEU A 64 -0.83 12.75 9.77
N GLY A 65 -1.25 11.49 9.64
CA GLY A 65 -0.50 10.34 10.17
C GLY A 65 0.90 10.23 9.56
N GLY A 66 1.02 10.36 8.24
CA GLY A 66 2.31 10.33 7.54
C GLY A 66 3.27 11.44 7.97
N ILE A 67 2.77 12.67 8.13
CA ILE A 67 3.57 13.84 8.56
C ILE A 67 4.05 13.69 10.00
N ILE A 68 3.28 13.08 10.89
CA ILE A 68 3.61 12.95 12.31
C ILE A 68 4.38 11.65 12.57
N LEU A 69 3.82 10.50 12.16
CA LEU A 69 4.35 9.18 12.50
C LEU A 69 5.55 8.78 11.65
N GLY A 70 5.64 9.26 10.39
CA GLY A 70 6.79 9.02 9.53
C GLY A 70 8.09 9.55 10.13
N PRO A 71 8.23 10.88 10.34
CA PRO A 71 9.41 11.45 10.97
C PRO A 71 9.62 10.99 12.42
N LEU A 72 8.55 10.64 13.14
CA LEU A 72 8.67 10.03 14.47
C LEU A 72 9.41 8.68 14.38
N SER A 73 9.10 7.88 13.35
CA SER A 73 9.77 6.60 13.09
C SER A 73 11.28 6.75 12.83
N ASP A 74 11.70 7.83 12.15
CA ASP A 74 13.10 8.14 11.94
C ASP A 74 13.82 8.56 13.25
N ARG A 75 13.06 8.95 14.31
CA ARG A 75 13.61 9.40 15.60
C ARG A 75 13.63 8.34 16.69
N ILE A 76 12.57 7.54 16.81
CA ILE A 76 12.40 6.59 17.91
C ILE A 76 12.51 5.12 17.49
N GLY A 77 12.67 4.86 16.19
CA GLY A 77 12.82 3.53 15.60
C GLY A 77 11.58 3.08 14.82
N ARG A 78 11.83 2.31 13.77
CA ARG A 78 10.79 1.83 12.86
C ARG A 78 9.86 0.84 13.55
N ASN A 79 10.43 -0.08 14.33
CA ASN A 79 9.67 -1.14 14.99
C ASN A 79 8.70 -0.61 16.05
N LYS A 80 9.11 0.41 16.82
CA LYS A 80 8.27 1.01 17.87
C LYS A 80 7.04 1.70 17.27
N VAL A 81 7.22 2.49 16.20
CA VAL A 81 6.10 3.20 15.56
C VAL A 81 5.17 2.21 14.89
N LEU A 82 5.68 1.18 14.22
CA LEU A 82 4.87 0.12 13.62
C LEU A 82 4.05 -0.66 14.66
N ALA A 83 4.59 -0.91 15.85
CA ALA A 83 3.82 -1.53 16.94
C ALA A 83 2.70 -0.61 17.45
N MET A 84 3.00 0.69 17.58
CA MET A 84 2.03 1.69 18.02
C MET A 84 0.88 1.85 17.02
N THR A 85 1.17 1.94 15.73
CA THR A 85 0.14 2.06 14.67
C THR A 85 -0.75 0.82 14.63
N MET A 86 -0.18 -0.36 14.76
CA MET A 86 -0.94 -1.61 14.79
C MET A 86 -1.90 -1.69 15.99
N ILE A 87 -1.47 -1.25 17.18
CA ILE A 87 -2.34 -1.20 18.38
C ILE A 87 -3.48 -0.21 18.14
N MET A 88 -3.17 0.97 17.57
CA MET A 88 -4.17 1.98 17.25
C MET A 88 -5.20 1.45 16.24
N MET A 89 -4.73 0.79 15.17
CA MET A 89 -5.58 0.22 14.12
C MET A 89 -6.48 -0.88 14.66
N ALA A 90 -5.92 -1.90 15.30
CA ALA A 90 -6.69 -3.01 15.88
C ALA A 90 -7.66 -2.52 16.95
N GLY A 91 -7.24 -1.59 17.80
CA GLY A 91 -8.08 -0.99 18.83
C GLY A 91 -9.26 -0.22 18.26
N ALA A 92 -9.03 0.59 17.21
CA ALA A 92 -10.10 1.33 16.54
C ALA A 92 -11.08 0.38 15.82
N THR A 93 -10.57 -0.68 15.18
CA THR A 93 -11.40 -1.69 14.52
C THR A 93 -12.30 -2.43 15.50
N VAL A 94 -11.76 -2.87 16.63
CA VAL A 94 -12.55 -3.50 17.71
C VAL A 94 -13.56 -2.51 18.30
N ALA A 95 -13.17 -1.25 18.45
CA ALA A 95 -14.06 -0.20 18.95
C ALA A 95 -15.27 0.01 18.03
N ILE A 96 -15.13 -0.12 16.72
CA ILE A 96 -16.27 -0.07 15.78
C ILE A 96 -17.27 -1.18 16.12
N GLY A 97 -16.83 -2.41 16.39
CA GLY A 97 -17.69 -3.52 16.79
C GLY A 97 -18.42 -3.30 18.13
N LEU A 98 -17.93 -2.38 18.98
CA LEU A 98 -18.53 -2.04 20.28
C LEU A 98 -19.49 -0.85 20.20
N ILE A 99 -19.59 -0.15 19.07
CA ILE A 99 -20.49 1.01 18.93
C ILE A 99 -21.94 0.54 19.10
N PRO A 100 -22.74 1.19 19.98
CA PRO A 100 -24.16 0.92 20.06
C PRO A 100 -24.84 1.36 18.75
N ASP A 101 -25.98 0.72 18.44
CA ASP A 101 -26.80 1.14 17.30
C ASP A 101 -27.38 2.56 17.48
N TYR A 102 -27.86 3.13 16.39
CA TYR A 102 -28.45 4.48 16.41
C TYR A 102 -29.68 4.55 17.33
N ALA A 103 -30.47 3.49 17.44
CA ALA A 103 -31.65 3.45 18.30
C ALA A 103 -31.32 3.64 19.79
N HIS A 104 -30.12 3.19 20.23
CA HIS A 104 -29.69 3.30 21.63
C HIS A 104 -28.82 4.55 21.89
N ALA A 105 -27.89 4.89 21.01
CA ALA A 105 -26.92 5.97 21.22
C ALA A 105 -27.21 7.25 20.43
N GLY A 106 -28.19 7.21 19.51
CA GLY A 106 -28.49 8.37 18.66
C GLY A 106 -27.28 8.83 17.87
N ILE A 107 -27.12 10.16 17.76
CA ILE A 107 -26.03 10.77 16.98
C ILE A 107 -24.63 10.37 17.47
N TRP A 108 -24.50 9.94 18.74
CA TRP A 108 -23.22 9.51 19.29
C TRP A 108 -22.67 8.25 18.59
N ALA A 109 -23.55 7.37 18.06
CA ALA A 109 -23.11 6.24 17.26
C ALA A 109 -22.31 6.70 16.02
N CYS A 110 -22.82 7.72 15.29
CA CYS A 110 -22.15 8.31 14.15
C CYS A 110 -20.84 9.00 14.54
N VAL A 111 -20.84 9.75 15.65
CA VAL A 111 -19.64 10.44 16.15
C VAL A 111 -18.55 9.45 16.55
N LEU A 112 -18.89 8.37 17.23
CA LEU A 112 -17.94 7.32 17.60
C LEU A 112 -17.37 6.62 16.37
N LEU A 113 -18.20 6.32 15.38
CA LEU A 113 -17.74 5.73 14.12
C LEU A 113 -16.80 6.70 13.39
N PHE A 114 -17.14 7.99 13.31
CA PHE A 114 -16.27 9.02 12.73
C PHE A 114 -14.91 9.07 13.44
N LEU A 115 -14.88 9.08 14.77
CA LEU A 115 -13.63 9.11 15.55
C LEU A 115 -12.79 7.85 15.31
N CYS A 116 -13.42 6.68 15.24
CA CYS A 116 -12.71 5.44 14.89
C CYS A 116 -12.10 5.53 13.49
N ARG A 117 -12.83 6.09 12.49
CA ARG A 117 -12.33 6.30 11.13
C ARG A 117 -11.16 7.27 11.06
N VAL A 118 -11.22 8.37 11.82
CA VAL A 118 -10.10 9.32 11.97
C VAL A 118 -8.87 8.61 12.54
N LEU A 119 -9.04 7.83 13.62
CA LEU A 119 -7.95 7.12 14.28
C LEU A 119 -7.32 6.06 13.35
N GLN A 120 -8.14 5.30 12.63
CA GLN A 120 -7.67 4.34 11.63
C GLN A 120 -6.90 5.01 10.50
N GLY A 121 -7.42 6.09 9.93
CA GLY A 121 -6.74 6.84 8.89
C GLY A 121 -5.41 7.42 9.34
N PHE A 122 -5.36 7.99 10.54
CA PHE A 122 -4.13 8.49 11.14
C PHE A 122 -3.10 7.36 11.35
N SER A 123 -3.52 6.22 11.88
CA SER A 123 -2.68 5.03 12.08
C SER A 123 -2.08 4.53 10.77
N THR A 124 -2.93 4.28 9.77
CA THR A 124 -2.53 3.80 8.43
C THR A 124 -1.55 4.75 7.75
N GLY A 125 -1.71 6.08 7.94
CA GLY A 125 -0.78 7.08 7.43
C GLY A 125 0.65 6.90 7.92
N GLY A 126 0.83 6.41 9.16
CA GLY A 126 2.15 6.07 9.71
C GLY A 126 2.61 4.64 9.40
N GLU A 127 1.71 3.72 9.09
CA GLU A 127 2.03 2.30 9.02
C GLU A 127 2.69 1.90 7.70
N TYR A 128 2.02 2.14 6.58
CA TYR A 128 2.41 1.55 5.30
C TYR A 128 3.80 1.99 4.82
N GLY A 129 4.13 3.29 4.91
CA GLY A 129 5.45 3.82 4.56
C GLY A 129 6.56 3.26 5.45
N ASN A 130 6.27 3.11 6.76
CA ASN A 130 7.19 2.50 7.71
C ASN A 130 7.36 0.99 7.47
N ALA A 131 6.30 0.26 7.12
CA ALA A 131 6.37 -1.17 6.80
C ALA A 131 7.22 -1.43 5.54
N MET A 132 7.06 -0.61 4.49
CA MET A 132 7.93 -0.67 3.31
C MET A 132 9.39 -0.40 3.66
N THR A 133 9.67 0.64 4.45
CA THR A 133 11.01 0.99 4.91
C THR A 133 11.62 -0.15 5.73
N PHE A 134 10.85 -0.68 6.68
CA PHE A 134 11.27 -1.76 7.56
C PHE A 134 11.69 -3.02 6.76
N ILE A 135 10.85 -3.48 5.82
CA ILE A 135 11.18 -4.63 4.98
C ILE A 135 12.40 -4.34 4.10
N ALA A 136 12.47 -3.15 3.48
CA ALA A 136 13.56 -2.79 2.59
C ALA A 136 14.92 -2.75 3.31
N GLU A 137 14.95 -2.33 4.58
CA GLU A 137 16.16 -2.26 5.41
C GLU A 137 16.60 -3.61 5.97
N TYR A 138 15.68 -4.56 6.19
CA TYR A 138 16.01 -5.92 6.59
C TYR A 138 16.40 -6.83 5.41
N ALA A 139 15.89 -6.54 4.22
CA ALA A 139 16.06 -7.40 3.06
C ALA A 139 17.48 -7.30 2.48
N PRO A 140 18.14 -8.44 2.16
CA PRO A 140 19.38 -8.44 1.40
C PRO A 140 19.19 -7.74 0.05
N ASP A 141 20.21 -7.01 -0.43
CA ASP A 141 20.14 -6.16 -1.62
C ASP A 141 19.67 -6.90 -2.86
N LYS A 142 20.13 -8.15 -3.06
CA LYS A 142 19.79 -9.02 -4.20
C LYS A 142 18.39 -9.66 -4.13
N LYS A 143 17.73 -9.66 -2.96
CA LYS A 143 16.42 -10.31 -2.73
C LYS A 143 15.34 -9.33 -2.27
N ARG A 144 15.63 -8.04 -2.28
CA ARG A 144 14.74 -7.00 -1.75
C ARG A 144 13.42 -6.92 -2.52
N GLY A 145 13.42 -7.17 -3.84
CA GLY A 145 12.21 -7.20 -4.66
C GLY A 145 11.26 -8.31 -4.24
N PHE A 146 11.76 -9.54 -4.14
CA PHE A 146 10.96 -10.68 -3.68
C PHE A 146 10.43 -10.48 -2.26
N LEU A 147 11.31 -10.11 -1.33
CA LEU A 147 10.93 -9.94 0.07
C LEU A 147 9.97 -8.75 0.27
N GLY A 148 10.17 -7.66 -0.48
CA GLY A 148 9.25 -6.53 -0.49
C GLY A 148 7.88 -6.88 -1.04
N SER A 149 7.81 -7.74 -2.07
CA SER A 149 6.53 -8.17 -2.64
C SER A 149 5.65 -8.95 -1.66
N LEU A 150 6.23 -9.56 -0.62
CA LEU A 150 5.48 -10.27 0.43
C LEU A 150 4.65 -9.32 1.30
N LEU A 151 4.95 -8.01 1.32
CA LEU A 151 4.08 -7.02 1.94
C LEU A 151 2.72 -6.98 1.23
N GLU A 152 2.74 -6.96 -0.10
CA GLU A 152 1.52 -6.96 -0.91
C GLU A 152 0.75 -8.27 -0.87
N VAL A 153 1.44 -9.39 -0.70
CA VAL A 153 0.78 -10.67 -0.35
C VAL A 153 -0.05 -10.50 0.93
N GLY A 154 0.48 -9.77 1.92
CA GLY A 154 -0.26 -9.39 3.12
C GLY A 154 -1.50 -8.54 2.81
N THR A 155 -1.36 -7.50 1.98
CA THR A 155 -2.46 -6.63 1.52
C THR A 155 -3.63 -7.43 0.95
N PHE A 156 -3.36 -8.23 -0.08
CA PHE A 156 -4.40 -9.01 -0.75
C PHE A 156 -4.99 -10.10 0.15
N THR A 157 -4.16 -10.74 0.97
CA THR A 157 -4.63 -11.73 1.95
C THR A 157 -5.55 -11.10 3.00
N GLY A 158 -5.18 -9.94 3.54
CA GLY A 158 -6.01 -9.21 4.51
C GLY A 158 -7.38 -8.86 3.95
N TYR A 159 -7.39 -8.29 2.74
CA TYR A 159 -8.63 -7.93 2.06
C TYR A 159 -9.53 -9.15 1.80
N LEU A 160 -8.96 -10.26 1.29
CA LEU A 160 -9.70 -11.50 1.04
C LEU A 160 -10.23 -12.13 2.35
N LEU A 161 -9.48 -12.08 3.44
CA LEU A 161 -9.93 -12.54 4.75
C LEU A 161 -11.09 -11.69 5.29
N GLY A 162 -11.01 -10.37 5.15
CA GLY A 162 -12.08 -9.45 5.54
C GLY A 162 -13.36 -9.70 4.75
N ALA A 163 -13.24 -9.82 3.42
CA ALA A 163 -14.33 -10.18 2.53
C ALA A 163 -14.95 -11.54 2.87
N GLY A 164 -14.11 -12.56 3.02
CA GLY A 164 -14.54 -13.93 3.33
C GLY A 164 -15.22 -14.03 4.69
N MET A 165 -14.71 -13.36 5.72
CA MET A 165 -15.33 -13.33 7.04
C MET A 165 -16.68 -12.62 7.02
N SER A 166 -16.78 -11.49 6.32
CA SER A 166 -18.03 -10.77 6.13
C SER A 166 -19.07 -11.62 5.41
N ALA A 167 -18.67 -12.26 4.31
CA ALA A 167 -19.54 -13.16 3.56
C ALA A 167 -20.00 -14.37 4.39
N LEU A 168 -19.12 -14.96 5.20
CA LEU A 168 -19.44 -16.07 6.10
C LEU A 168 -20.49 -15.65 7.13
N VAL A 169 -20.32 -14.51 7.77
CA VAL A 169 -21.28 -14.00 8.75
C VAL A 169 -22.63 -13.72 8.10
N MET A 170 -22.66 -13.09 6.90
CA MET A 170 -23.89 -12.86 6.14
C MET A 170 -24.61 -14.16 5.75
N ALA A 171 -23.86 -15.22 5.45
CA ALA A 171 -24.45 -16.53 5.10
C ALA A 171 -25.00 -17.30 6.30
N LEU A 172 -24.44 -17.11 7.49
CA LEU A 172 -24.83 -17.84 8.70
C LEU A 172 -25.87 -17.12 9.56
N CYS A 173 -26.02 -15.81 9.42
CA CYS A 173 -26.98 -15.00 10.19
C CYS A 173 -28.23 -14.70 9.39
N THR A 174 -29.38 -14.69 10.05
CA THR A 174 -30.59 -14.06 9.47
C THR A 174 -30.41 -12.55 9.42
N THR A 175 -31.23 -11.84 8.64
CA THR A 175 -31.16 -10.37 8.55
C THR A 175 -31.27 -9.70 9.92
N ASP A 176 -32.19 -10.16 10.78
CA ASP A 176 -32.37 -9.62 12.14
C ASP A 176 -31.14 -9.89 13.01
N GLN A 177 -30.55 -11.08 12.92
CA GLN A 177 -29.30 -11.42 13.65
C GLN A 177 -28.14 -10.59 13.12
N LEU A 178 -28.04 -10.39 11.81
CA LEU A 178 -26.98 -9.59 11.20
C LEU A 178 -27.04 -8.15 11.70
N HIS A 179 -28.20 -7.50 11.69
CA HIS A 179 -28.37 -6.12 12.14
C HIS A 179 -28.24 -5.95 13.66
N SER A 180 -28.57 -6.95 14.48
CA SER A 180 -28.48 -6.84 15.93
C SER A 180 -27.07 -7.04 16.46
N TRP A 181 -26.40 -8.14 16.11
CA TRP A 181 -25.07 -8.50 16.67
C TRP A 181 -24.10 -9.05 15.62
N GLY A 182 -24.60 -9.69 14.57
CA GLY A 182 -23.77 -10.44 13.61
C GLY A 182 -22.73 -9.56 12.92
N TRP A 183 -23.06 -8.33 12.54
CA TRP A 183 -22.16 -7.41 11.89
C TRP A 183 -20.93 -7.02 12.73
N ARG A 184 -20.99 -7.21 14.05
CA ARG A 184 -19.90 -6.90 14.99
C ARG A 184 -18.80 -7.95 14.97
N LEU A 185 -19.12 -9.20 14.64
CA LEU A 185 -18.19 -10.34 14.72
C LEU A 185 -16.93 -10.15 13.87
N PRO A 186 -17.00 -9.72 12.60
CA PRO A 186 -15.81 -9.50 11.81
C PRO A 186 -14.86 -8.46 12.43
N PHE A 187 -15.39 -7.43 13.10
CA PHE A 187 -14.56 -6.41 13.76
C PHE A 187 -13.82 -6.96 14.98
N PHE A 188 -14.41 -7.89 15.72
CA PHE A 188 -13.74 -8.51 16.87
C PHE A 188 -12.60 -9.44 16.49
N LEU A 189 -12.60 -9.99 15.28
CA LEU A 189 -11.49 -10.81 14.78
C LEU A 189 -10.20 -9.99 14.56
N ALA A 190 -10.29 -8.68 14.44
CA ALA A 190 -9.12 -7.80 14.41
C ALA A 190 -8.29 -7.86 15.71
N LEU A 191 -8.92 -8.22 16.85
CA LEU A 191 -8.24 -8.33 18.15
C LEU A 191 -7.15 -9.40 18.14
N PRO A 192 -7.43 -10.69 17.85
CA PRO A 192 -6.39 -11.73 17.79
C PRO A 192 -5.35 -11.42 16.68
N LEU A 193 -5.73 -10.87 15.53
CA LEU A 193 -4.79 -10.47 14.49
C LEU A 193 -3.83 -9.38 14.99
N GLY A 194 -4.35 -8.36 15.67
CA GLY A 194 -3.55 -7.30 16.27
C GLY A 194 -2.59 -7.83 17.35
N PHE A 195 -3.06 -8.72 18.22
CA PHE A 195 -2.21 -9.36 19.25
C PHE A 195 -1.06 -10.16 18.63
N ILE A 196 -1.33 -10.97 17.62
CA ILE A 196 -0.29 -11.75 16.91
C ILE A 196 0.74 -10.81 16.32
N GLY A 197 0.31 -9.73 15.65
CA GLY A 197 1.19 -8.75 15.05
C GLY A 197 2.07 -8.04 16.06
N VAL A 198 1.51 -7.53 17.14
CA VAL A 198 2.27 -6.88 18.23
C VAL A 198 3.24 -7.84 18.89
N TYR A 199 2.81 -9.09 19.16
CA TYR A 199 3.67 -10.12 19.72
C TYR A 199 4.88 -10.43 18.81
N LEU A 200 4.67 -10.60 17.53
CA LEU A 200 5.77 -10.83 16.60
C LEU A 200 6.75 -9.66 16.55
N ARG A 201 6.25 -8.43 16.54
CA ARG A 201 7.08 -7.21 16.57
C ARG A 201 7.84 -7.04 17.88
N SER A 202 7.26 -7.40 19.02
CA SER A 202 7.94 -7.32 20.32
C SER A 202 9.16 -8.25 20.44
N LYS A 203 9.29 -9.24 19.55
CA LYS A 203 10.44 -10.16 19.47
C LYS A 203 11.53 -9.70 18.50
N LEU A 204 11.33 -8.58 17.82
CA LEU A 204 12.28 -8.00 16.88
C LEU A 204 12.95 -6.76 17.49
N GLY A 205 14.24 -6.59 17.20
CA GLY A 205 14.95 -5.32 17.39
C GLY A 205 14.49 -4.27 16.36
N ASP A 206 15.13 -3.12 16.36
CA ASP A 206 14.95 -2.15 15.28
C ASP A 206 15.74 -2.56 14.03
N THR A 207 15.60 -1.83 12.93
CA THR A 207 16.25 -2.21 11.67
C THR A 207 17.78 -2.03 11.79
N PRO A 208 18.59 -2.91 11.15
CA PRO A 208 20.07 -2.76 11.19
C PRO A 208 20.56 -1.41 10.68
N ALA A 209 19.85 -0.83 9.70
CA ALA A 209 20.16 0.50 9.17
C ALA A 209 19.89 1.61 10.20
N PHE A 210 18.84 1.47 11.00
CA PHE A 210 18.53 2.42 12.08
C PHE A 210 19.50 2.29 13.26
N GLU A 211 19.82 1.06 13.68
CA GLU A 211 20.79 0.79 14.75
C GLU A 211 22.19 1.34 14.40
N ALA A 212 22.62 1.19 13.14
CA ALA A 212 23.87 1.77 12.66
C ALA A 212 23.85 3.31 12.70
N LEU A 213 22.75 3.94 12.28
CA LEU A 213 22.58 5.39 12.31
C LEU A 213 22.57 5.93 13.77
N GLU A 214 21.92 5.21 14.68
CA GLU A 214 21.88 5.56 16.11
C GLU A 214 23.28 5.50 16.73
N ALA A 215 24.05 4.44 16.45
CA ALA A 215 25.41 4.28 16.92
C ALA A 215 26.36 5.40 16.41
N GLU A 216 26.21 5.79 15.13
CA GLU A 216 26.95 6.93 14.56
C GLU A 216 26.56 8.27 15.22
N SER A 217 25.27 8.45 15.54
CA SER A 217 24.76 9.69 16.15
C SER A 217 25.18 9.84 17.61
N GLU A 218 25.38 8.73 18.34
CA GLU A 218 25.93 8.74 19.71
C GLU A 218 27.40 9.13 19.73
N GLN A 219 28.15 8.83 18.66
CA GLN A 219 29.58 9.20 18.52
C GLN A 219 29.79 10.64 18.03
N ARG A 220 28.83 11.20 17.29
CA ARG A 220 28.78 12.61 16.87
C ARG A 220 27.91 13.38 17.85
N GLU A 221 28.50 14.30 18.64
CA GLU A 221 27.79 15.14 19.63
C GLU A 221 26.38 15.51 19.26
N LYS A 222 25.45 15.39 20.18
CA LYS A 222 23.98 15.54 20.26
C LYS A 222 23.23 16.54 19.37
N ASP A 223 23.83 17.17 18.38
CA ASP A 223 23.25 18.30 17.63
C ASP A 223 22.57 17.97 16.29
N ASN A 224 22.59 16.73 15.82
CA ASN A 224 21.99 16.37 14.53
C ASN A 224 20.69 15.53 14.65
N LYS A 225 19.71 16.04 15.39
CA LYS A 225 18.34 15.50 15.29
C LYS A 225 17.76 15.90 13.94
N VAL A 226 17.48 14.89 13.10
CA VAL A 226 16.79 15.06 11.81
C VAL A 226 15.56 15.96 11.98
N SER A 227 15.55 17.06 11.25
CA SER A 227 14.45 18.02 11.26
C SER A 227 13.44 17.69 10.16
N LEU A 228 12.15 18.04 10.39
CA LEU A 228 11.15 18.02 9.31
C LEU A 228 11.59 18.82 8.08
N LYS A 229 12.40 19.88 8.26
CA LYS A 229 12.95 20.65 7.14
C LYS A 229 13.86 19.81 6.24
N ASP A 230 14.63 18.88 6.82
CA ASP A 230 15.52 18.01 6.04
C ASP A 230 14.73 16.97 5.25
N THR A 231 13.63 16.49 5.82
CA THR A 231 12.65 15.65 5.10
C THR A 231 12.08 16.37 3.88
N PHE A 232 11.65 17.64 4.02
CA PHE A 232 11.10 18.42 2.92
C PHE A 232 12.14 18.88 1.88
N LYS A 233 13.43 18.86 2.16
CA LYS A 233 14.48 19.08 1.14
C LYS A 233 14.47 18.00 0.06
N MET A 234 13.92 16.82 0.37
CA MET A 234 13.79 15.69 -0.57
C MET A 234 12.58 15.83 -1.51
N TRP A 235 12.00 17.02 -1.68
CA TRP A 235 10.80 17.23 -2.50
C TRP A 235 10.90 16.71 -3.95
N PRO A 236 12.07 16.74 -4.66
CA PRO A 236 12.14 16.16 -5.99
C PRO A 236 11.93 14.64 -5.98
N ALA A 237 12.58 13.93 -5.04
CA ALA A 237 12.37 12.50 -4.85
C ALA A 237 10.93 12.18 -4.39
N MET A 238 10.32 13.07 -3.58
CA MET A 238 8.92 12.95 -3.18
C MET A 238 7.95 13.09 -4.36
N LEU A 239 8.27 13.92 -5.37
CA LEU A 239 7.47 14.02 -6.60
C LEU A 239 7.58 12.74 -7.46
N VAL A 240 8.78 12.19 -7.62
CA VAL A 240 8.98 10.90 -8.30
C VAL A 240 8.20 9.80 -7.58
N CYS A 241 8.34 9.72 -6.26
CA CYS A 241 7.55 8.81 -5.42
C CYS A 241 6.05 8.99 -5.65
N GLY A 242 5.57 10.23 -5.62
CA GLY A 242 4.16 10.57 -5.82
C GLY A 242 3.61 10.12 -7.18
N GLY A 243 4.36 10.33 -8.26
CA GLY A 243 3.95 9.86 -9.58
C GLY A 243 3.88 8.33 -9.68
N LEU A 244 4.82 7.61 -9.05
CA LEU A 244 4.77 6.16 -8.95
C LEU A 244 3.58 5.68 -8.09
N VAL A 245 3.30 6.37 -6.98
CA VAL A 245 2.14 6.11 -6.10
C VAL A 245 0.83 6.31 -6.86
N ILE A 246 0.71 7.37 -7.69
CA ILE A 246 -0.47 7.59 -8.54
C ILE A 246 -0.67 6.43 -9.51
N ALA A 247 0.36 6.06 -10.28
CA ALA A 247 0.25 4.97 -11.24
C ALA A 247 -0.18 3.65 -10.57
N TRP A 248 0.40 3.34 -9.43
CA TRP A 248 0.09 2.14 -8.67
C TRP A 248 -1.31 2.17 -8.06
N ASN A 249 -1.60 3.20 -7.25
CA ASN A 249 -2.81 3.18 -6.42
C ASN A 249 -4.07 3.60 -7.18
N VAL A 250 -3.99 4.46 -8.21
CA VAL A 250 -5.13 4.71 -9.11
C VAL A 250 -5.56 3.38 -9.76
N THR A 251 -4.60 2.57 -10.22
CA THR A 251 -4.91 1.25 -10.80
C THR A 251 -5.49 0.31 -9.76
N ASN A 252 -4.94 0.31 -8.53
CA ASN A 252 -5.44 -0.53 -7.43
C ASN A 252 -6.89 -0.17 -7.07
N TYR A 253 -7.19 1.10 -6.81
CA TYR A 253 -8.56 1.53 -6.45
C TYR A 253 -9.53 1.48 -7.62
N MET A 254 -9.04 1.62 -8.85
CA MET A 254 -9.84 1.35 -10.04
C MET A 254 -10.33 -0.09 -10.04
N LEU A 255 -9.43 -1.06 -9.82
CA LEU A 255 -9.75 -2.49 -9.81
C LEU A 255 -10.59 -2.87 -8.58
N THR A 256 -10.19 -2.45 -7.38
CA THR A 256 -10.75 -2.97 -6.11
C THR A 256 -11.96 -2.20 -5.60
N ALA A 257 -12.03 -0.89 -5.84
CA ALA A 257 -13.08 -0.03 -5.31
C ALA A 257 -14.11 0.40 -6.38
N TYR A 258 -13.65 0.69 -7.61
CA TYR A 258 -14.54 1.20 -8.64
C TYR A 258 -15.16 0.12 -9.51
N MET A 259 -14.41 -0.90 -9.95
CA MET A 259 -14.93 -1.92 -10.86
C MET A 259 -16.18 -2.66 -10.35
N PRO A 260 -16.33 -2.98 -9.05
CA PRO A 260 -17.56 -3.60 -8.55
C PRO A 260 -18.83 -2.77 -8.85
N SER A 261 -18.81 -1.47 -8.62
CA SER A 261 -19.94 -0.58 -8.91
C SER A 261 -20.07 -0.27 -10.41
N PHE A 262 -18.94 -0.16 -11.12
CA PHE A 262 -18.93 0.06 -12.56
C PHE A 262 -19.62 -1.08 -13.34
N LEU A 263 -19.43 -2.33 -12.94
CA LEU A 263 -20.06 -3.48 -13.55
C LEU A 263 -21.59 -3.45 -13.41
N SER A 264 -22.12 -2.99 -12.28
CA SER A 264 -23.57 -2.74 -12.11
C SER A 264 -24.03 -1.63 -13.06
N THR A 265 -23.28 -0.52 -13.15
CA THR A 265 -23.59 0.57 -14.11
C THR A 265 -23.60 0.07 -15.56
N VAL A 266 -22.66 -0.79 -15.97
CA VAL A 266 -22.64 -1.39 -17.32
C VAL A 266 -23.87 -2.27 -17.54
N THR A 267 -24.29 -3.03 -16.54
CA THR A 267 -25.49 -3.87 -16.60
C THR A 267 -26.76 -3.03 -16.78
N ASP A 268 -26.88 -1.92 -16.04
CA ASP A 268 -28.00 -0.98 -16.16
C ASP A 268 -28.08 -0.35 -17.55
N HIS A 269 -26.94 0.09 -18.10
CA HIS A 269 -26.84 0.64 -19.46
C HIS A 269 -27.26 -0.38 -20.55
N LYS A 270 -27.19 -1.68 -20.26
CA LYS A 270 -27.63 -2.77 -21.15
C LYS A 270 -29.05 -3.25 -20.86
N GLY A 271 -29.84 -2.47 -20.12
CA GLY A 271 -31.22 -2.81 -19.81
C GLY A 271 -31.37 -4.01 -18.88
N GLY A 272 -30.44 -4.18 -17.95
CA GLY A 272 -30.42 -5.28 -16.98
C GLY A 272 -29.88 -6.60 -17.55
N GLN A 273 -29.36 -6.60 -18.77
CA GLN A 273 -28.70 -7.78 -19.36
C GLN A 273 -27.20 -7.78 -19.06
N GLY A 274 -26.72 -8.77 -18.31
CA GLY A 274 -25.30 -8.88 -17.97
C GLY A 274 -25.02 -9.89 -16.86
N ILE A 275 -23.87 -9.75 -16.25
CA ILE A 275 -23.49 -10.59 -15.11
C ILE A 275 -24.30 -10.21 -13.87
N SER A 276 -24.65 -11.22 -13.06
CA SER A 276 -25.32 -11.01 -11.77
C SER A 276 -24.34 -10.38 -10.75
N ASP A 277 -24.90 -9.71 -9.73
CA ASP A 277 -24.09 -9.15 -8.63
C ASP A 277 -23.23 -10.21 -7.93
N ASN A 278 -23.74 -11.43 -7.83
CA ASN A 278 -22.99 -12.55 -7.27
C ASN A 278 -21.78 -12.91 -8.15
N MET A 279 -21.97 -12.94 -9.48
CA MET A 279 -20.87 -13.20 -10.43
C MET A 279 -19.88 -12.03 -10.49
N ASN A 280 -20.31 -10.80 -10.27
CA ASN A 280 -19.45 -9.64 -10.11
C ASN A 280 -18.49 -9.84 -8.92
N ASN A 281 -19.01 -10.19 -7.74
CA ASN A 281 -18.21 -10.46 -6.55
C ASN A 281 -17.25 -11.64 -6.75
N VAL A 282 -17.72 -12.73 -7.38
CA VAL A 282 -16.88 -13.90 -7.70
C VAL A 282 -15.74 -13.52 -8.64
N SER A 283 -16.02 -12.69 -9.66
CA SER A 283 -14.99 -12.20 -10.59
C SER A 283 -13.90 -11.42 -9.89
N GLN A 284 -14.24 -10.54 -8.93
CA GLN A 284 -13.29 -9.80 -8.13
C GLN A 284 -12.41 -10.74 -7.27
N ILE A 285 -13.00 -11.72 -6.61
CA ILE A 285 -12.27 -12.71 -5.80
C ILE A 285 -11.28 -13.50 -6.67
N ILE A 286 -11.70 -13.96 -7.84
CA ILE A 286 -10.85 -14.69 -8.80
C ILE A 286 -9.64 -13.84 -9.18
N VAL A 287 -9.87 -12.59 -9.58
CA VAL A 287 -8.79 -11.69 -10.01
C VAL A 287 -7.83 -11.40 -8.87
N MET A 288 -8.33 -11.15 -7.65
CA MET A 288 -7.48 -10.95 -6.48
C MET A 288 -6.65 -12.18 -6.13
N ALA A 289 -7.23 -13.38 -6.24
CA ALA A 289 -6.51 -14.64 -6.02
C ALA A 289 -5.41 -14.86 -7.07
N VAL A 290 -5.68 -14.54 -8.33
CA VAL A 290 -4.67 -14.59 -9.41
C VAL A 290 -3.55 -13.59 -9.14
N CYS A 291 -3.87 -12.36 -8.78
CA CYS A 291 -2.87 -11.34 -8.42
C CYS A 291 -2.01 -11.81 -7.24
N LEU A 292 -2.63 -12.32 -6.18
CA LEU A 292 -1.96 -12.85 -4.99
C LEU A 292 -0.93 -13.93 -5.34
N ALA A 293 -1.29 -14.85 -6.24
CA ALA A 293 -0.40 -15.93 -6.67
C ALA A 293 0.79 -15.43 -7.51
N ILE A 294 0.61 -14.37 -8.30
CA ILE A 294 1.63 -13.89 -9.26
C ILE A 294 2.55 -12.84 -8.63
N ILE A 295 2.11 -12.06 -7.65
CA ILE A 295 2.90 -10.99 -7.01
C ILE A 295 4.32 -11.44 -6.61
N PRO A 296 4.54 -12.57 -5.89
CA PRO A 296 5.89 -13.01 -5.52
C PRO A 296 6.76 -13.37 -6.73
N LEU A 297 6.17 -13.86 -7.81
CA LEU A 297 6.89 -14.21 -9.04
C LEU A 297 7.40 -12.95 -9.75
N ILE A 298 6.61 -11.88 -9.78
CA ILE A 298 7.04 -10.59 -10.31
C ILE A 298 8.10 -9.96 -9.39
N GLY A 299 7.99 -10.12 -8.07
CA GLY A 299 9.03 -9.73 -7.12
C GLY A 299 10.37 -10.40 -7.42
N LEU A 300 10.38 -11.71 -7.64
CA LEU A 300 11.57 -12.46 -8.07
C LEU A 300 12.10 -12.01 -9.44
N ALA A 301 11.21 -11.74 -10.40
CA ALA A 301 11.60 -11.22 -11.70
C ALA A 301 12.26 -9.83 -11.56
N SER A 302 11.76 -8.98 -10.67
CA SER A 302 12.32 -7.64 -10.43
C SER A 302 13.76 -7.67 -9.88
N ASP A 303 14.08 -8.70 -9.09
CA ASP A 303 15.45 -8.93 -8.59
C ASP A 303 16.41 -9.46 -9.65
N ARG A 304 15.92 -9.89 -10.84
CA ARG A 304 16.74 -10.39 -11.96
C ARG A 304 16.89 -9.37 -13.07
N ILE A 305 15.78 -8.76 -13.50
CA ILE A 305 15.74 -7.89 -14.69
C ILE A 305 15.71 -6.39 -14.34
N GLY A 306 15.69 -6.06 -13.05
CA GLY A 306 15.67 -4.70 -12.53
C GLY A 306 14.26 -4.20 -12.21
N ARG A 307 14.16 -3.40 -11.15
CA ARG A 307 12.90 -2.84 -10.64
C ARG A 307 12.36 -1.78 -11.57
N LYS A 308 13.23 -0.90 -12.05
CA LYS A 308 12.90 0.14 -13.05
C LYS A 308 12.27 -0.48 -14.31
N THR A 309 12.77 -1.63 -14.76
CA THR A 309 12.26 -2.33 -15.93
C THR A 309 10.83 -2.84 -15.70
N ILE A 310 10.56 -3.50 -14.56
CA ILE A 310 9.21 -4.00 -14.24
C ILE A 310 8.20 -2.85 -14.13
N VAL A 311 8.55 -1.75 -13.45
CA VAL A 311 7.67 -0.58 -13.33
C VAL A 311 7.39 0.05 -14.70
N ARG A 312 8.41 0.12 -15.58
CA ARG A 312 8.23 0.58 -16.96
C ARG A 312 7.27 -0.31 -17.74
N ILE A 313 7.41 -1.64 -17.63
CA ILE A 313 6.49 -2.60 -18.25
C ILE A 313 5.06 -2.36 -17.75
N GLY A 314 4.85 -2.24 -16.43
CA GLY A 314 3.53 -1.97 -15.85
C GLY A 314 2.93 -0.66 -16.39
N SER A 315 3.71 0.42 -16.47
CA SER A 315 3.28 1.71 -17.01
C SER A 315 2.87 1.61 -18.49
N VAL A 316 3.67 0.91 -19.31
CA VAL A 316 3.34 0.67 -20.73
C VAL A 316 2.08 -0.19 -20.86
N MET A 317 1.95 -1.23 -20.02
CA MET A 317 0.73 -2.06 -20.00
C MET A 317 -0.52 -1.23 -19.68
N LEU A 318 -0.47 -0.31 -18.71
CA LEU A 318 -1.59 0.60 -18.43
C LEU A 318 -1.96 1.46 -19.65
N ILE A 319 -0.98 1.97 -20.38
CA ILE A 319 -1.24 2.80 -21.56
C ILE A 319 -1.85 1.98 -22.69
N VAL A 320 -1.30 0.81 -22.98
CA VAL A 320 -1.67 0.01 -24.15
C VAL A 320 -2.91 -0.85 -23.91
N LEU A 321 -3.03 -1.44 -22.70
CA LEU A 321 -4.05 -2.45 -22.40
C LEU A 321 -5.29 -1.89 -21.69
N ALA A 322 -5.32 -0.61 -21.28
CA ALA A 322 -6.49 -0.03 -20.62
C ALA A 322 -7.74 -0.11 -21.51
N PHE A 323 -7.65 0.33 -22.76
CA PHE A 323 -8.80 0.22 -23.68
C PHE A 323 -9.23 -1.22 -23.96
N PRO A 324 -8.33 -2.15 -24.35
CA PRO A 324 -8.70 -3.56 -24.52
C PRO A 324 -9.35 -4.16 -23.29
N SER A 325 -8.83 -3.85 -22.10
CA SER A 325 -9.40 -4.31 -20.82
C SER A 325 -10.84 -3.82 -20.65
N LEU A 326 -11.09 -2.51 -20.79
CA LEU A 326 -12.43 -1.92 -20.65
C LEU A 326 -13.38 -2.37 -21.75
N MET A 327 -12.91 -2.56 -22.99
CA MET A 327 -13.74 -3.13 -24.06
C MET A 327 -14.21 -4.55 -23.75
N LEU A 328 -13.39 -5.36 -23.07
CA LEU A 328 -13.80 -6.68 -22.60
C LEU A 328 -14.79 -6.57 -21.44
N ILE A 329 -14.53 -5.72 -20.46
CA ILE A 329 -15.41 -5.51 -19.30
C ILE A 329 -16.79 -5.01 -19.74
N THR A 330 -16.85 -4.07 -20.67
CA THR A 330 -18.11 -3.51 -21.16
C THR A 330 -18.92 -4.47 -22.06
N ARG A 331 -18.33 -5.58 -22.52
CA ARG A 331 -19.13 -6.68 -23.14
C ARG A 331 -20.08 -7.32 -22.15
N ASN A 332 -19.76 -7.28 -20.87
CA ASN A 332 -20.58 -7.73 -19.75
C ASN A 332 -21.02 -9.21 -19.85
N THR A 333 -20.11 -10.07 -20.32
CA THR A 333 -20.25 -11.52 -20.22
C THR A 333 -19.23 -12.07 -19.22
N GLU A 334 -19.56 -13.16 -18.52
CA GLU A 334 -18.71 -13.71 -17.45
C GLU A 334 -17.24 -13.83 -17.85
N GLY A 335 -16.95 -14.50 -18.95
CA GLY A 335 -15.57 -14.68 -19.42
C GLY A 335 -14.90 -13.39 -19.85
N SER A 336 -15.61 -12.46 -20.48
CA SER A 336 -15.02 -11.20 -20.93
C SER A 336 -14.71 -10.24 -19.78
N VAL A 337 -15.56 -10.22 -18.76
CA VAL A 337 -15.35 -9.44 -17.54
C VAL A 337 -14.13 -9.95 -16.80
N ILE A 338 -14.04 -11.26 -16.53
CA ILE A 338 -12.89 -11.87 -15.86
C ILE A 338 -11.60 -11.60 -16.66
N ALA A 339 -11.60 -11.79 -17.98
CA ALA A 339 -10.45 -11.54 -18.83
C ALA A 339 -10.01 -10.05 -18.77
N GLY A 340 -10.94 -9.11 -18.85
CA GLY A 340 -10.65 -7.68 -18.75
C GLY A 340 -10.08 -7.29 -17.38
N LEU A 341 -10.66 -7.78 -16.29
CA LEU A 341 -10.18 -7.54 -14.94
C LEU A 341 -8.79 -8.17 -14.69
N ILE A 342 -8.51 -9.36 -15.26
CA ILE A 342 -7.18 -10.00 -15.19
C ILE A 342 -6.14 -9.13 -15.90
N ILE A 343 -6.45 -8.60 -17.10
CA ILE A 343 -5.53 -7.71 -17.83
C ILE A 343 -5.19 -6.47 -16.98
N MET A 344 -6.19 -5.86 -16.33
CA MET A 344 -5.99 -4.74 -15.42
C MET A 344 -5.15 -5.16 -14.20
N GLY A 345 -5.45 -6.33 -13.61
CA GLY A 345 -4.71 -6.91 -12.49
C GLY A 345 -3.25 -7.19 -12.84
N LEU A 346 -2.96 -7.71 -14.04
CA LEU A 346 -1.58 -7.95 -14.50
C LEU A 346 -0.77 -6.64 -14.61
N SER A 347 -1.40 -5.55 -15.01
CA SER A 347 -0.75 -4.23 -14.99
C SER A 347 -0.49 -3.76 -13.56
N LEU A 348 -1.45 -3.96 -12.64
CA LEU A 348 -1.34 -3.61 -11.22
C LEU A 348 -0.19 -4.34 -10.52
N ILE A 349 -0.06 -5.66 -10.72
CA ILE A 349 0.95 -6.45 -9.99
C ILE A 349 2.38 -6.09 -10.35
N CYS A 350 2.66 -5.50 -11.53
CA CYS A 350 3.96 -4.94 -11.84
C CYS A 350 4.37 -3.85 -10.85
N PHE A 351 3.43 -3.02 -10.43
CA PHE A 351 3.64 -2.00 -9.40
C PHE A 351 3.62 -2.62 -8.00
N SER A 352 2.58 -3.36 -7.64
CA SER A 352 2.41 -3.94 -6.31
C SER A 352 3.61 -4.79 -5.89
N ALA A 353 4.18 -5.60 -6.79
CA ALA A 353 5.34 -6.42 -6.48
C ALA A 353 6.64 -5.62 -6.29
N THR A 354 6.77 -4.44 -6.90
CA THR A 354 8.04 -3.70 -6.95
C THR A 354 8.07 -2.47 -6.05
N MET A 355 6.95 -1.82 -5.81
CA MET A 355 6.90 -0.55 -5.04
C MET A 355 7.43 -0.68 -3.61
N PRO A 356 7.14 -1.75 -2.83
CA PRO A 356 7.68 -1.87 -1.47
C PRO A 356 9.20 -1.92 -1.40
N SER A 357 9.88 -2.35 -2.45
CA SER A 357 11.34 -2.36 -2.54
C SER A 357 11.93 -1.11 -3.22
N THR A 358 11.14 -0.46 -4.08
CA THR A 358 11.59 0.66 -4.92
C THR A 358 11.42 2.02 -4.24
N LEU A 359 10.26 2.29 -3.64
CA LEU A 359 9.98 3.60 -3.04
C LEU A 359 10.94 3.95 -1.88
N PRO A 360 11.30 3.03 -0.96
CA PRO A 360 12.28 3.32 0.09
C PRO A 360 13.67 3.68 -0.45
N SER A 361 14.07 3.17 -1.63
CA SER A 361 15.38 3.44 -2.22
C SER A 361 15.55 4.87 -2.73
N LEU A 362 14.47 5.64 -2.87
CA LEU A 362 14.50 7.04 -3.28
C LEU A 362 15.02 7.98 -2.17
N PHE A 363 15.08 7.51 -0.92
CA PHE A 363 15.34 8.36 0.23
C PHE A 363 16.51 7.85 1.08
N PRO A 364 17.40 8.76 1.57
CA PRO A 364 18.47 8.38 2.47
C PRO A 364 17.94 7.90 3.83
N THR A 365 18.67 6.99 4.48
CA THR A 365 18.28 6.33 5.74
C THR A 365 17.78 7.31 6.81
N ALA A 366 18.44 8.46 6.94
CA ALA A 366 18.13 9.44 7.99
C ALA A 366 16.70 10.02 7.92
N VAL A 367 16.12 10.15 6.71
CA VAL A 367 14.78 10.73 6.47
C VAL A 367 13.83 9.79 5.71
N ARG A 368 14.25 8.55 5.49
CA ARG A 368 13.56 7.59 4.60
C ARG A 368 12.11 7.37 4.98
N ALA A 369 11.87 7.00 6.23
CA ALA A 369 10.52 6.69 6.67
C ALA A 369 9.63 7.95 6.69
N GLY A 370 10.18 9.09 7.09
CA GLY A 370 9.48 10.38 7.09
C GLY A 370 9.11 10.84 5.68
N ALA A 371 10.10 10.92 4.79
CA ALA A 371 9.89 11.39 3.40
C ALA A 371 8.94 10.47 2.63
N LEU A 372 9.14 9.15 2.75
CA LEU A 372 8.28 8.16 2.11
C LEU A 372 6.84 8.24 2.62
N SER A 373 6.63 8.26 3.95
CA SER A 373 5.29 8.30 4.53
C SER A 373 4.55 9.59 4.16
N ILE A 374 5.23 10.74 4.17
CA ILE A 374 4.64 12.02 3.76
C ILE A 374 4.24 11.99 2.29
N ALA A 375 5.18 11.65 1.39
CA ALA A 375 4.91 11.61 -0.04
C ALA A 375 3.79 10.61 -0.36
N PHE A 376 3.91 9.37 0.11
CA PHE A 376 2.93 8.32 -0.13
C PHE A 376 1.51 8.75 0.28
N ASN A 377 1.33 9.26 1.50
CA ASN A 377 0.01 9.57 2.01
C ASN A 377 -0.60 10.82 1.40
N ILE A 378 0.19 11.84 1.04
CA ILE A 378 -0.32 13.01 0.33
C ILE A 378 -0.88 12.60 -1.04
N PHE A 379 -0.12 11.84 -1.82
CA PHE A 379 -0.52 11.46 -3.17
C PHE A 379 -1.65 10.41 -3.18
N ILE A 380 -1.64 9.45 -2.24
CA ILE A 380 -2.74 8.47 -2.14
C ILE A 380 -4.06 9.14 -1.73
N SER A 381 -4.02 10.10 -0.81
CA SER A 381 -5.22 10.81 -0.36
C SER A 381 -5.77 11.76 -1.41
N ALA A 382 -4.89 12.50 -2.10
CA ALA A 382 -5.31 13.50 -3.07
C ALA A 382 -5.84 12.88 -4.38
N PHE A 383 -5.22 11.80 -4.85
CA PHE A 383 -5.49 11.27 -6.19
C PHE A 383 -6.09 9.87 -6.19
N CYS A 384 -5.70 9.01 -5.24
CA CYS A 384 -6.01 7.59 -5.33
C CYS A 384 -7.28 7.23 -4.55
N GLY A 385 -7.44 7.73 -3.32
CA GLY A 385 -8.64 7.50 -2.51
C GLY A 385 -9.92 8.07 -3.13
N THR A 386 -9.79 9.04 -4.04
CA THR A 386 -10.90 9.67 -4.76
C THR A 386 -11.15 9.06 -6.15
N THR A 387 -10.41 8.01 -6.54
CA THR A 387 -10.49 7.41 -7.90
C THR A 387 -11.91 6.99 -8.26
N ALA A 388 -12.59 6.28 -7.40
CA ALA A 388 -13.97 5.84 -7.66
C ALA A 388 -14.93 7.04 -7.82
N LEU A 389 -14.76 8.08 -6.99
CA LEU A 389 -15.62 9.26 -7.00
C LEU A 389 -15.52 10.04 -8.31
N TYR A 390 -14.31 10.47 -8.70
CA TYR A 390 -14.18 11.27 -9.94
C TYR A 390 -14.42 10.43 -11.20
N THR A 391 -14.09 9.12 -11.17
CA THR A 391 -14.36 8.24 -12.31
C THR A 391 -15.86 8.05 -12.50
N GLY A 392 -16.60 7.76 -11.40
CA GLY A 392 -18.05 7.63 -11.44
C GLY A 392 -18.73 8.91 -11.90
N ALA A 393 -18.35 10.06 -11.33
CA ALA A 393 -18.88 11.37 -11.73
C ALA A 393 -18.67 11.68 -13.22
N LEU A 394 -17.52 11.31 -13.80
CA LEU A 394 -17.25 11.49 -15.22
C LEU A 394 -18.07 10.55 -16.10
N VAL A 395 -18.25 9.30 -15.68
CA VAL A 395 -19.12 8.34 -16.39
C VAL A 395 -20.56 8.82 -16.36
N ASP A 396 -21.07 9.22 -15.19
CA ASP A 396 -22.46 9.66 -15.02
C ASP A 396 -22.74 10.97 -15.80
N ALA A 397 -21.83 11.92 -15.75
CA ALA A 397 -22.00 13.20 -16.42
C ALA A 397 -21.95 13.13 -17.96
N THR A 398 -21.21 12.14 -18.50
CA THR A 398 -20.96 12.05 -19.96
C THR A 398 -21.64 10.87 -20.62
N GLY A 399 -22.09 9.86 -19.85
CA GLY A 399 -22.57 8.58 -20.37
C GLY A 399 -21.49 7.71 -21.02
N ASN A 400 -20.22 8.11 -20.95
CA ASN A 400 -19.12 7.42 -21.61
C ASN A 400 -18.47 6.40 -20.67
N LEU A 401 -18.72 5.11 -20.92
CA LEU A 401 -18.17 4.00 -20.14
C LEU A 401 -16.66 3.78 -20.32
N MET A 402 -15.98 4.56 -21.17
CA MET A 402 -14.52 4.46 -21.38
C MET A 402 -13.68 5.38 -20.47
N TRP A 403 -14.29 6.20 -19.63
CA TRP A 403 -13.54 7.06 -18.69
C TRP A 403 -12.54 6.31 -17.82
N PRO A 404 -12.82 5.11 -17.29
CA PRO A 404 -11.83 4.34 -16.56
C PRO A 404 -10.55 4.08 -17.37
N ALA A 405 -10.67 3.80 -18.68
CA ALA A 405 -9.52 3.59 -19.55
C ALA A 405 -8.69 4.87 -19.71
N TYR A 406 -9.31 6.03 -19.91
CA TYR A 406 -8.59 7.30 -20.02
C TYR A 406 -7.80 7.62 -18.75
N ILE A 407 -8.42 7.39 -17.58
CA ILE A 407 -7.78 7.62 -16.28
C ILE A 407 -6.59 6.69 -16.08
N LEU A 408 -6.72 5.40 -16.43
CA LEU A 408 -5.63 4.43 -16.37
C LEU A 408 -4.48 4.80 -17.31
N ILE A 409 -4.77 5.31 -18.51
CA ILE A 409 -3.76 5.79 -19.45
C ILE A 409 -3.01 6.99 -18.86
N ILE A 410 -3.73 7.96 -18.28
CA ILE A 410 -3.11 9.11 -17.61
C ILE A 410 -2.19 8.65 -16.48
N ALA A 411 -2.67 7.72 -15.65
CA ALA A 411 -1.87 7.12 -14.57
C ALA A 411 -0.63 6.41 -15.12
N GLY A 412 -0.77 5.67 -16.22
CA GLY A 412 0.33 5.01 -16.92
C GLY A 412 1.38 5.98 -17.46
N VAL A 413 0.95 7.11 -18.05
CA VAL A 413 1.85 8.18 -18.53
C VAL A 413 2.60 8.82 -17.36
N ILE A 414 1.90 9.14 -16.26
CA ILE A 414 2.53 9.68 -15.05
C ILE A 414 3.58 8.68 -14.52
N GLY A 415 3.24 7.39 -14.45
CA GLY A 415 4.15 6.32 -14.05
C GLY A 415 5.38 6.24 -14.95
N LEU A 416 5.19 6.31 -16.29
CA LEU A 416 6.27 6.25 -17.28
C LEU A 416 7.22 7.45 -17.17
N VAL A 417 6.68 8.65 -16.94
CA VAL A 417 7.48 9.86 -16.68
C VAL A 417 8.26 9.71 -15.38
N SER A 418 7.60 9.25 -14.30
CA SER A 418 8.25 9.10 -13.00
C SER A 418 9.34 8.03 -13.02
N VAL A 419 9.14 6.92 -13.75
CA VAL A 419 10.14 5.87 -13.88
C VAL A 419 11.37 6.31 -14.68
N HIS A 420 11.25 7.34 -15.49
CA HIS A 420 12.42 7.92 -16.18
C HIS A 420 13.44 8.48 -15.18
N PHE A 421 12.94 9.17 -14.14
CA PHE A 421 13.76 9.77 -13.07
C PHE A 421 14.06 8.79 -11.93
N LEU A 422 13.54 7.55 -11.98
CA LEU A 422 13.81 6.53 -10.98
C LEU A 422 15.19 5.92 -11.20
N PRO A 423 16.12 5.96 -10.22
CA PRO A 423 17.38 5.22 -10.29
C PRO A 423 17.12 3.70 -10.21
N GLU A 424 17.96 2.90 -10.88
CA GLU A 424 17.89 1.44 -10.71
C GLU A 424 18.48 1.06 -9.37
N SER A 425 17.69 0.38 -8.55
CA SER A 425 18.07 -0.01 -7.18
C SER A 425 18.32 -1.51 -7.01
N ASN A 426 18.28 -2.28 -8.11
CA ASN A 426 18.45 -3.72 -8.07
C ASN A 426 19.89 -4.10 -7.69
N GLY A 427 20.03 -4.94 -6.65
CA GLY A 427 21.32 -5.41 -6.16
C GLY A 427 22.19 -4.34 -5.50
N ARG A 428 21.69 -3.10 -5.33
CA ARG A 428 22.42 -1.98 -4.72
C ARG A 428 22.02 -1.76 -3.27
N PRO A 429 22.93 -1.31 -2.42
CA PRO A 429 22.60 -0.86 -1.06
C PRO A 429 21.57 0.26 -1.10
N LEU A 430 20.77 0.38 -0.06
CA LEU A 430 19.90 1.55 0.09
C LEU A 430 20.74 2.80 0.39
N TRP A 431 20.33 3.93 -0.16
CA TRP A 431 21.02 5.19 0.04
C TRP A 431 21.23 5.51 1.53
N GLY A 432 22.50 5.68 1.93
CA GLY A 432 22.89 5.92 3.31
C GLY A 432 22.83 4.69 4.24
N SER A 433 22.73 3.48 3.68
CA SER A 433 22.82 2.23 4.44
C SER A 433 24.01 1.42 3.99
N ALA A 434 24.60 0.66 4.90
CA ALA A 434 25.60 -0.33 4.54
C ALA A 434 25.00 -1.44 3.68
N PRO A 435 25.78 -2.10 2.81
CA PRO A 435 25.32 -3.24 2.01
C PRO A 435 24.74 -4.33 2.87
N SER A 436 23.61 -4.90 2.45
CA SER A 436 22.97 -6.02 3.12
C SER A 436 23.11 -7.29 2.29
N VAL A 437 23.82 -8.29 2.84
CA VAL A 437 24.10 -9.58 2.22
C VAL A 437 23.64 -10.73 3.12
N GLU A 438 23.34 -11.87 2.50
CA GLU A 438 22.84 -13.06 3.19
C GLU A 438 23.98 -13.96 3.73
N HIS A 439 25.13 -13.97 3.06
CA HIS A 439 26.25 -14.86 3.37
C HIS A 439 27.59 -14.11 3.54
N ASP A 440 28.45 -14.61 4.45
CA ASP A 440 29.77 -14.03 4.77
C ASP A 440 30.68 -13.89 3.55
N HIS A 441 30.68 -14.87 2.66
CA HIS A 441 31.54 -14.84 1.48
C HIS A 441 31.12 -13.76 0.46
N GLU A 442 29.85 -13.36 0.45
CA GLU A 442 29.36 -12.26 -0.37
C GLU A 442 29.78 -10.91 0.22
N ALA A 443 29.84 -10.80 1.56
CA ALA A 443 30.21 -9.57 2.25
C ALA A 443 31.63 -9.09 1.84
N HIS A 444 32.60 -9.99 1.79
CA HIS A 444 33.96 -9.65 1.38
C HIS A 444 34.05 -9.16 -0.07
N GLY A 445 33.28 -9.78 -0.98
CA GLY A 445 33.20 -9.34 -2.38
C GLY A 445 32.60 -7.95 -2.52
N VAL A 446 31.45 -7.74 -1.91
CA VAL A 446 30.72 -6.46 -1.97
C VAL A 446 31.53 -5.31 -1.34
N VAL A 447 32.21 -5.55 -0.20
CA VAL A 447 33.05 -4.53 0.44
C VAL A 447 34.24 -4.16 -0.46
N LYS A 448 34.85 -5.16 -1.13
CA LYS A 448 35.95 -4.91 -2.06
C LYS A 448 35.49 -4.09 -3.27
N ASP A 449 34.33 -4.45 -3.85
CA ASP A 449 33.78 -3.75 -5.01
C ASP A 449 33.42 -2.29 -4.65
N LEU A 450 32.81 -2.07 -3.46
CA LEU A 450 32.50 -0.73 -2.97
C LEU A 450 33.73 0.14 -2.69
N HIS A 451 34.80 -0.44 -2.17
CA HIS A 451 36.05 0.30 -2.01
C HIS A 451 36.64 0.70 -3.36
N ALA A 452 36.62 -0.19 -4.37
CA ALA A 452 37.07 0.11 -5.70
C ALA A 452 36.21 1.22 -6.37
N GLU A 453 34.90 1.15 -6.19
CA GLU A 453 33.92 2.14 -6.66
C GLU A 453 34.13 3.50 -5.97
N ALA A 454 34.31 3.52 -4.66
CA ALA A 454 34.59 4.73 -3.88
C ALA A 454 35.92 5.39 -4.31
N ASP A 455 36.96 4.60 -4.59
CA ASP A 455 38.23 5.11 -5.06
C ASP A 455 38.11 5.72 -6.48
N GLN A 456 37.29 5.13 -7.36
CA GLN A 456 36.99 5.68 -8.69
C GLN A 456 36.22 7.00 -8.60
N LEU A 457 35.20 7.07 -7.76
CA LEU A 457 34.39 8.28 -7.54
C LEU A 457 35.23 9.42 -6.93
N LYS A 458 36.09 9.09 -5.97
CA LYS A 458 37.08 10.05 -5.41
C LYS A 458 38.04 10.59 -6.46
N ALA A 459 38.54 9.69 -7.31
CA ALA A 459 39.44 10.09 -8.42
C ALA A 459 38.74 10.99 -9.44
N ALA A 460 37.44 10.81 -9.64
CA ALA A 460 36.59 11.64 -10.49
C ALA A 460 36.10 12.94 -9.83
N GLY A 461 36.39 13.17 -8.55
CA GLY A 461 35.97 14.37 -7.82
C GLY A 461 34.50 14.40 -7.41
N VAL A 462 33.83 13.25 -7.43
CA VAL A 462 32.44 13.13 -6.99
C VAL A 462 32.39 13.16 -5.45
N ARG A 463 31.42 13.89 -4.90
CA ARG A 463 31.26 14.01 -3.44
C ARG A 463 30.70 12.73 -2.84
N GLU A 464 31.10 12.37 -1.61
CA GLU A 464 30.62 11.16 -0.89
C GLU A 464 29.11 11.15 -0.64
N ASP A 465 28.45 12.31 -0.68
CA ASP A 465 27.00 12.50 -0.49
C ASP A 465 26.23 12.68 -1.80
N ALA A 466 26.88 12.47 -2.97
CA ALA A 466 26.26 12.63 -4.26
C ALA A 466 25.13 11.59 -4.52
N PRO A 467 24.04 11.98 -5.23
CA PRO A 467 23.00 11.04 -5.62
C PRO A 467 23.56 9.94 -6.54
N TYR A 468 22.95 8.74 -6.49
CA TYR A 468 23.34 7.59 -7.31
C TYR A 468 23.51 7.91 -8.82
N GLU A 469 22.72 8.85 -9.36
CA GLU A 469 22.79 9.25 -10.78
C GLU A 469 24.14 9.85 -11.16
N GLU A 470 24.75 10.66 -10.28
CA GLU A 470 26.05 11.28 -10.52
C GLU A 470 27.18 10.22 -10.43
N ALA A 471 27.05 9.28 -9.50
CA ALA A 471 27.96 8.15 -9.38
C ALA A 471 27.83 7.21 -10.61
N ASP A 472 26.61 6.89 -11.05
CA ASP A 472 26.36 6.03 -12.20
C ASP A 472 26.88 6.61 -13.52
N GLU A 473 26.80 7.93 -13.73
CA GLU A 473 27.36 8.58 -14.92
C GLU A 473 28.89 8.46 -14.98
N VAL A 474 29.57 8.54 -13.83
CA VAL A 474 31.01 8.43 -13.74
C VAL A 474 31.46 6.98 -13.94
N LEU A 475 30.78 6.03 -13.32
CA LEU A 475 31.09 4.60 -13.44
C LEU A 475 30.78 4.03 -14.83
N ALA A 476 29.78 4.57 -15.53
CA ALA A 476 29.46 4.18 -16.91
C ALA A 476 30.49 4.68 -17.95
N LYS A 477 31.29 5.68 -17.59
CA LYS A 477 32.35 6.25 -18.45
C LYS A 477 33.73 5.66 -18.19
N SER A 478 33.90 4.91 -17.08
CA SER A 478 35.13 4.20 -16.72
C SER A 478 35.11 2.73 -17.17
#